data_61c2d2130bfb8d5e08c7a0b1325e58e0
#
_entry.id   61c2d2130bfb8d5e08c7a0b1325e58e0
#
_cell.length_a   1.000
_cell.length_b   1.000
_cell.length_c   1.000
_cell.angle_alpha   90.00
_cell.angle_beta   90.00
_cell.angle_gamma   90.00
#
_symmetry.space_group_name_H-M   'P 1'
#
loop_
_entity.id
_entity.type
_entity.pdbx_description
1 polymer ?
#
loop_
_entity_poly.entity_id
_entity_poly.type
_entity_poly.pdbx_seq_one_letter_code
_entity_poly.pdbx_strand_id
1 'polypeptide(L)'
;MAGLPRSGSTLLSTLLNQNPRIYSGPSSPVLGVMYSTHDNFISNELYTGYPKPDQVNEIIGSVIEHWYSDIDKPVVIDKNRAWCARVPFIEGYIKQEAKVIVPVRRIDEILSSILTMIKRNSFQEGQPRINFVDEYLVKNNIPINDETRCQHLLSPDGIVWESLNATKLGVEEGHSDKFLFVDYNDLVKDPQKELNEIYEFLGEEPFEHTFENLSNEHREDDITTYGLSDMHEVHSELKKVSTDPSEILPDSII
;
A
#
# COMPACT_ATOMS: atom_id res chain seq x y z
N MET A 1 -3.20 -6.94 -1.12
CA MET A 1 -2.71 -5.89 -2.07
C MET A 1 -1.45 -5.26 -1.51
N ALA A 2 -0.44 -5.10 -2.34
CA ALA A 2 0.83 -4.44 -2.01
C ALA A 2 1.12 -3.34 -3.03
N GLY A 3 2.38 -3.00 -3.26
CA GLY A 3 2.80 -2.12 -4.34
C GLY A 3 3.26 -0.74 -3.89
N LEU A 4 3.52 0.12 -4.87
CA LEU A 4 4.16 1.41 -4.64
C LEU A 4 3.18 2.46 -4.07
N PRO A 5 3.65 3.43 -3.28
CA PRO A 5 2.81 4.54 -2.87
C PRO A 5 2.37 5.35 -4.10
N ARG A 6 1.20 5.96 -4.04
CA ARG A 6 0.64 6.79 -5.14
C ARG A 6 0.47 6.07 -6.48
N SER A 7 0.44 4.74 -6.46
CA SER A 7 0.20 3.89 -7.65
C SER A 7 -1.27 3.54 -7.89
N GLY A 8 -2.21 4.21 -7.21
CA GLY A 8 -3.65 4.02 -7.42
C GLY A 8 -4.28 2.91 -6.56
N SER A 9 -3.60 2.41 -5.53
CA SER A 9 -4.15 1.35 -4.66
C SER A 9 -5.48 1.73 -3.99
N THR A 10 -5.67 2.99 -3.60
CA THR A 10 -6.93 3.47 -3.02
C THR A 10 -8.04 3.53 -4.07
N LEU A 11 -7.73 3.99 -5.27
CA LEU A 11 -8.67 3.95 -6.41
C LEU A 11 -9.08 2.51 -6.71
N LEU A 12 -8.11 1.60 -6.78
CA LEU A 12 -8.38 0.18 -7.03
C LEU A 12 -9.23 -0.45 -5.93
N SER A 13 -8.95 -0.15 -4.65
CA SER A 13 -9.80 -0.58 -3.54
C SER A 13 -11.24 -0.05 -3.68
N THR A 14 -11.40 1.23 -4.06
CA THR A 14 -12.71 1.84 -4.27
C THR A 14 -13.49 1.15 -5.39
N LEU A 15 -12.82 0.81 -6.49
CA LEU A 15 -13.44 0.08 -7.60
C LEU A 15 -13.83 -1.34 -7.17
N LEU A 16 -12.93 -2.08 -6.56
CA LEU A 16 -13.18 -3.46 -6.12
C LEU A 16 -14.33 -3.56 -5.09
N ASN A 17 -14.48 -2.56 -4.22
CA ASN A 17 -15.59 -2.51 -3.25
C ASN A 17 -16.99 -2.36 -3.88
N GLN A 18 -17.10 -1.98 -5.16
CA GLN A 18 -18.40 -2.00 -5.87
C GLN A 18 -18.94 -3.43 -6.01
N ASN A 19 -18.06 -4.44 -6.03
CA ASN A 19 -18.49 -5.83 -6.03
C ASN A 19 -18.95 -6.23 -4.62
N PRO A 20 -20.21 -6.65 -4.43
CA PRO A 20 -20.73 -7.02 -3.11
C PRO A 20 -20.00 -8.20 -2.46
N ARG A 21 -19.24 -8.98 -3.22
CA ARG A 21 -18.47 -10.12 -2.72
C ARG A 21 -17.11 -9.74 -2.18
N ILE A 22 -16.58 -8.54 -2.51
CA ILE A 22 -15.21 -8.13 -2.19
C ILE A 22 -15.23 -7.02 -1.12
N TYR A 23 -14.34 -7.14 -0.15
CA TYR A 23 -13.90 -6.08 0.72
C TYR A 23 -12.44 -5.73 0.42
N SER A 24 -12.17 -4.47 0.14
CA SER A 24 -10.81 -3.94 -0.01
C SER A 24 -10.71 -2.65 0.81
N GLY A 25 -10.12 -2.75 1.97
CA GLY A 25 -10.09 -1.69 2.97
C GLY A 25 -8.93 -0.70 2.83
N PRO A 26 -8.78 0.16 3.84
CA PRO A 26 -7.62 1.01 4.02
C PRO A 26 -6.36 0.17 4.28
N SER A 27 -5.21 0.84 4.44
CA SER A 27 -3.97 0.18 4.84
C SER A 27 -4.13 -0.46 6.21
N SER A 28 -3.72 -1.72 6.36
CA SER A 28 -3.90 -2.46 7.60
C SER A 28 -2.59 -2.61 8.39
N PRO A 29 -2.66 -2.67 9.73
CA PRO A 29 -1.52 -2.99 10.58
C PRO A 29 -1.26 -4.50 10.69
N VAL A 30 -2.11 -5.33 10.10
CA VAL A 30 -2.16 -6.79 10.30
C VAL A 30 -0.80 -7.44 10.13
N LEU A 31 -0.12 -7.19 9.01
CA LEU A 31 1.21 -7.77 8.76
C LEU A 31 2.21 -7.39 9.86
N GLY A 32 2.22 -6.12 10.28
CA GLY A 32 3.11 -5.66 11.35
C GLY A 32 2.82 -6.35 12.69
N VAL A 33 1.55 -6.52 13.04
CA VAL A 33 1.13 -7.23 14.26
C VAL A 33 1.51 -8.71 14.19
N MET A 34 1.24 -9.39 13.08
CA MET A 34 1.64 -10.78 12.87
C MET A 34 3.16 -10.95 13.02
N TYR A 35 3.93 -10.08 12.37
CA TYR A 35 5.39 -10.12 12.39
C TYR A 35 5.95 -9.87 13.79
N SER A 36 5.46 -8.84 14.48
CA SER A 36 5.86 -8.54 15.86
C SER A 36 5.50 -9.68 16.82
N THR A 37 4.35 -10.33 16.61
CA THR A 37 3.95 -11.49 17.40
C THR A 37 4.91 -12.65 17.19
N HIS A 38 5.25 -12.97 15.94
CA HIS A 38 6.24 -13.98 15.61
C HIS A 38 7.58 -13.69 16.30
N ASP A 39 8.13 -12.49 16.13
CA ASP A 39 9.44 -12.12 16.69
C ASP A 39 9.45 -12.17 18.21
N ASN A 40 8.35 -11.76 18.86
CA ASN A 40 8.22 -11.86 20.32
C ASN A 40 8.25 -13.31 20.79
N PHE A 41 7.63 -14.25 20.08
CA PHE A 41 7.69 -15.67 20.46
C PHE A 41 9.09 -16.23 20.28
N ILE A 42 9.70 -16.08 19.10
CA ILE A 42 11.01 -16.70 18.80
C ILE A 42 12.16 -16.14 19.66
N SER A 43 12.06 -14.89 20.10
CA SER A 43 13.05 -14.26 20.99
C SER A 43 12.78 -14.48 22.48
N ASN A 44 11.68 -15.11 22.86
CA ASN A 44 11.28 -15.28 24.25
C ASN A 44 11.94 -16.51 24.88
N GLU A 45 12.67 -16.33 25.99
CA GLU A 45 13.38 -17.41 26.69
C GLU A 45 12.43 -18.51 27.20
N LEU A 46 11.22 -18.15 27.66
CA LEU A 46 10.23 -19.12 28.14
C LEU A 46 9.72 -19.98 26.98
N TYR A 47 9.53 -19.39 25.80
CA TYR A 47 9.16 -20.13 24.60
C TYR A 47 10.29 -21.06 24.15
N THR A 48 11.53 -20.61 24.19
CA THR A 48 12.70 -21.45 23.86
C THR A 48 12.82 -22.66 24.81
N GLY A 49 12.46 -22.48 26.08
CA GLY A 49 12.46 -23.56 27.07
C GLY A 49 11.29 -24.56 26.90
N TYR A 50 10.17 -24.13 26.31
CA TYR A 50 8.98 -24.99 26.08
C TYR A 50 8.27 -24.57 24.77
N PRO A 51 8.85 -24.89 23.60
CA PRO A 51 8.31 -24.47 22.33
C PRO A 51 6.99 -25.17 21.97
N LYS A 52 6.06 -24.38 21.42
CA LYS A 52 4.75 -24.83 20.92
C LYS A 52 4.51 -24.22 19.53
N PRO A 53 5.22 -24.68 18.48
CA PRO A 53 5.18 -24.04 17.17
C PRO A 53 3.78 -24.05 16.55
N ASP A 54 3.00 -25.10 16.70
CA ASP A 54 1.65 -25.19 16.15
C ASP A 54 0.72 -24.13 16.75
N GLN A 55 0.76 -23.96 18.09
CA GLN A 55 -0.04 -22.94 18.77
C GLN A 55 0.39 -21.52 18.38
N VAL A 56 1.69 -21.29 18.23
CA VAL A 56 2.21 -19.98 17.76
C VAL A 56 1.74 -19.70 16.33
N ASN A 57 1.79 -20.68 15.45
CA ASN A 57 1.32 -20.54 14.08
C ASN A 57 -0.20 -20.22 14.04
N GLU A 58 -0.99 -20.88 14.88
CA GLU A 58 -2.43 -20.60 15.00
C GLU A 58 -2.69 -19.18 15.54
N ILE A 59 -1.95 -18.74 16.57
CA ILE A 59 -2.07 -17.39 17.13
C ILE A 59 -1.74 -16.33 16.05
N ILE A 60 -0.64 -16.51 15.33
CA ILE A 60 -0.23 -15.57 14.29
C ILE A 60 -1.24 -15.55 13.14
N GLY A 61 -1.68 -16.70 12.66
CA GLY A 61 -2.69 -16.80 11.60
C GLY A 61 -4.02 -16.19 11.98
N SER A 62 -4.44 -16.35 13.26
CA SER A 62 -5.70 -15.80 13.75
C SER A 62 -5.75 -14.26 13.81
N VAL A 63 -4.62 -13.56 13.73
CA VAL A 63 -4.59 -12.09 13.73
C VAL A 63 -5.38 -11.53 12.56
N ILE A 64 -5.16 -12.03 11.34
CA ILE A 64 -5.89 -11.55 10.17
C ILE A 64 -7.37 -11.96 10.21
N GLU A 65 -7.66 -13.16 10.67
CA GLU A 65 -9.04 -13.65 10.81
C GLU A 65 -9.85 -12.80 11.79
N HIS A 66 -9.27 -12.46 12.94
CA HIS A 66 -9.94 -11.62 13.93
C HIS A 66 -10.01 -10.16 13.52
N TRP A 67 -9.01 -9.64 12.81
CA TRP A 67 -9.03 -8.27 12.29
C TRP A 67 -10.20 -8.02 11.34
N TYR A 68 -10.54 -9.01 10.53
CA TYR A 68 -11.62 -8.94 9.55
C TYR A 68 -12.89 -9.71 9.96
N SER A 69 -13.03 -10.06 11.26
CA SER A 69 -14.15 -10.86 11.76
C SER A 69 -15.53 -10.19 11.64
N ASP A 70 -15.56 -8.87 11.47
CA ASP A 70 -16.77 -8.06 11.26
C ASP A 70 -17.12 -7.90 9.76
N ILE A 71 -16.28 -8.39 8.86
CA ILE A 71 -16.49 -8.31 7.41
C ILE A 71 -17.18 -9.57 6.92
N ASP A 72 -18.47 -9.43 6.56
CA ASP A 72 -19.26 -10.51 5.97
C ASP A 72 -19.16 -10.51 4.43
N LYS A 73 -17.95 -10.72 3.92
CA LYS A 73 -17.65 -10.81 2.49
C LYS A 73 -16.76 -12.02 2.22
N PRO A 74 -17.05 -12.80 1.15
CA PRO A 74 -16.28 -14.00 0.85
C PRO A 74 -14.83 -13.73 0.43
N VAL A 75 -14.53 -12.53 -0.06
CA VAL A 75 -13.18 -12.11 -0.46
C VAL A 75 -12.78 -10.86 0.31
N VAL A 76 -11.68 -10.96 1.03
CA VAL A 76 -11.08 -9.84 1.77
C VAL A 76 -9.69 -9.56 1.22
N ILE A 77 -9.44 -8.31 0.81
CA ILE A 77 -8.16 -7.86 0.29
C ILE A 77 -7.50 -6.98 1.36
N ASP A 78 -6.55 -7.55 2.09
CA ASP A 78 -5.69 -6.78 3.00
C ASP A 78 -4.72 -5.91 2.20
N LYS A 79 -4.50 -4.67 2.66
CA LYS A 79 -3.62 -3.71 2.00
C LYS A 79 -2.41 -3.36 2.88
N ASN A 80 -1.24 -3.87 2.49
CA ASN A 80 0.04 -3.51 3.10
C ASN A 80 1.18 -3.63 2.09
N ARG A 81 2.02 -2.60 1.98
CA ARG A 81 3.09 -2.51 0.96
C ARG A 81 4.12 -3.64 1.06
N ALA A 82 4.32 -4.21 2.24
CA ALA A 82 5.34 -5.22 2.48
C ALA A 82 4.91 -6.66 2.14
N TRP A 83 3.65 -6.90 1.73
CA TRP A 83 3.19 -8.26 1.41
C TRP A 83 4.03 -8.96 0.34
N CYS A 84 4.57 -8.24 -0.65
CA CYS A 84 5.42 -8.86 -1.68
C CYS A 84 6.66 -9.55 -1.10
N ALA A 85 7.27 -8.98 -0.05
CA ALA A 85 8.42 -9.57 0.63
C ALA A 85 8.04 -10.62 1.69
N ARG A 86 6.77 -11.03 1.76
CA ARG A 86 6.25 -11.88 2.85
C ARG A 86 5.40 -13.06 2.34
N VAL A 87 5.59 -13.49 1.12
CA VAL A 87 4.86 -14.64 0.54
C VAL A 87 4.97 -15.90 1.40
N PRO A 88 6.17 -16.35 1.84
CA PRO A 88 6.27 -17.52 2.71
C PRO A 88 5.54 -17.34 4.06
N PHE A 89 5.45 -16.10 4.54
CA PHE A 89 4.75 -15.77 5.77
C PHE A 89 3.22 -15.90 5.59
N ILE A 90 2.70 -15.44 4.43
CA ILE A 90 1.29 -15.63 4.08
C ILE A 90 0.96 -17.13 4.05
N GLU A 91 1.70 -17.89 3.26
CA GLU A 91 1.41 -19.32 3.06
C GLU A 91 1.62 -20.15 4.32
N GLY A 92 2.62 -19.79 5.14
CA GLY A 92 2.92 -20.49 6.38
C GLY A 92 1.91 -20.27 7.49
N TYR A 93 1.44 -19.05 7.71
CA TYR A 93 0.55 -18.70 8.83
C TYR A 93 -0.92 -18.62 8.42
N ILE A 94 -1.24 -18.04 7.26
CA ILE A 94 -2.64 -17.93 6.78
C ILE A 94 -3.09 -19.24 6.13
N LYS A 95 -2.13 -20.09 5.72
CA LYS A 95 -2.37 -21.42 5.11
C LYS A 95 -3.19 -21.34 3.81
N GLN A 96 -3.00 -20.26 3.06
CA GLN A 96 -3.62 -20.04 1.76
C GLN A 96 -2.53 -19.78 0.72
N GLU A 97 -2.81 -20.13 -0.52
CA GLU A 97 -1.97 -19.71 -1.63
C GLU A 97 -1.92 -18.18 -1.72
N ALA A 98 -0.72 -17.61 -1.74
CA ALA A 98 -0.58 -16.17 -1.81
C ALA A 98 -0.99 -15.64 -3.18
N LYS A 99 -1.87 -14.63 -3.20
CA LYS A 99 -2.24 -13.84 -4.38
C LYS A 99 -2.09 -12.37 -4.04
N VAL A 100 -1.12 -11.70 -4.64
CA VAL A 100 -0.78 -10.31 -4.31
C VAL A 100 -1.01 -9.42 -5.53
N ILE A 101 -2.01 -8.57 -5.47
CA ILE A 101 -2.22 -7.50 -6.45
C ILE A 101 -1.20 -6.40 -6.14
N VAL A 102 -0.42 -5.99 -7.13
CA VAL A 102 0.70 -5.06 -6.99
C VAL A 102 0.50 -3.83 -7.89
N PRO A 103 -0.23 -2.80 -7.42
CA PRO A 103 -0.31 -1.55 -8.16
C PRO A 103 1.06 -0.91 -8.32
N VAL A 104 1.41 -0.58 -9.56
CA VAL A 104 2.69 0.04 -9.92
C VAL A 104 2.48 1.34 -10.70
N ARG A 105 3.49 2.20 -10.65
CA ARG A 105 3.52 3.47 -11.38
C ARG A 105 4.98 3.89 -11.58
N ARG A 106 5.26 4.73 -12.57
CA ARG A 106 6.58 5.31 -12.78
C ARG A 106 7.04 6.07 -11.54
N ILE A 107 8.31 5.91 -11.17
CA ILE A 107 8.87 6.52 -9.95
C ILE A 107 8.83 8.05 -10.01
N ASP A 108 9.14 8.65 -11.16
CA ASP A 108 9.05 10.09 -11.37
C ASP A 108 7.62 10.63 -11.17
N GLU A 109 6.59 9.92 -11.65
CA GLU A 109 5.19 10.29 -11.42
C GLU A 109 4.80 10.15 -9.94
N ILE A 110 5.35 9.16 -9.21
CA ILE A 110 5.14 8.98 -7.77
C ILE A 110 5.73 10.15 -7.01
N LEU A 111 7.01 10.48 -7.27
CA LEU A 111 7.71 11.59 -6.61
C LEU A 111 7.01 12.92 -6.88
N SER A 112 6.67 13.20 -8.14
CA SER A 112 5.91 14.39 -8.54
C SER A 112 4.57 14.49 -7.80
N SER A 113 3.83 13.39 -7.68
CA SER A 113 2.56 13.32 -6.95
C SER A 113 2.75 13.65 -5.47
N ILE A 114 3.78 13.10 -4.81
CA ILE A 114 4.06 13.35 -3.39
C ILE A 114 4.47 14.82 -3.17
N LEU A 115 5.39 15.36 -3.99
CA LEU A 115 5.80 16.76 -3.88
C LEU A 115 4.64 17.73 -4.09
N THR A 116 3.79 17.48 -5.09
CA THR A 116 2.60 18.30 -5.34
C THR A 116 1.68 18.32 -4.11
N MET A 117 1.48 17.16 -3.50
CA MET A 117 0.66 17.03 -2.31
C MET A 117 1.28 17.73 -1.10
N ILE A 118 2.58 17.59 -0.88
CA ILE A 118 3.31 18.31 0.17
C ILE A 118 3.14 19.83 -0.01
N LYS A 119 3.34 20.35 -1.22
CA LYS A 119 3.20 21.78 -1.52
C LYS A 119 1.77 22.27 -1.25
N ARG A 120 0.76 21.50 -1.63
CA ARG A 120 -0.66 21.83 -1.39
C ARG A 120 -1.01 21.85 0.10
N ASN A 121 -0.38 21.00 0.90
CA ASN A 121 -0.65 20.84 2.32
C ASN A 121 0.30 21.62 3.26
N SER A 122 1.23 22.44 2.73
CA SER A 122 2.23 23.16 3.53
C SER A 122 1.63 24.14 4.54
N PHE A 123 0.39 24.60 4.29
CA PHE A 123 -0.36 25.47 5.19
C PHE A 123 -1.78 24.96 5.36
N GLN A 124 -2.18 24.70 6.60
CA GLN A 124 -3.57 24.43 6.95
C GLN A 124 -4.01 25.33 8.09
N GLU A 125 -5.19 25.90 7.99
CA GLU A 125 -5.75 26.83 8.99
C GLU A 125 -4.80 27.99 9.35
N GLY A 126 -3.98 28.43 8.39
CA GLY A 126 -3.02 29.52 8.59
C GLY A 126 -1.74 29.15 9.37
N GLN A 127 -1.56 27.87 9.70
CA GLN A 127 -0.36 27.39 10.36
C GLN A 127 0.48 26.49 9.44
N PRO A 128 1.82 26.58 9.49
CA PRO A 128 2.69 25.60 8.83
C PRO A 128 2.43 24.21 9.40
N ARG A 129 2.25 23.23 8.52
CA ARG A 129 2.12 21.84 8.92
C ARG A 129 3.35 21.06 8.46
N ILE A 130 3.93 20.31 9.39
CA ILE A 130 4.99 19.37 9.07
C ILE A 130 4.36 18.05 8.59
N ASN A 131 4.84 17.54 7.46
CA ASN A 131 4.47 16.22 6.92
C ASN A 131 5.55 15.20 7.26
N PHE A 132 5.25 13.92 7.09
CA PHE A 132 6.14 12.81 7.44
C PHE A 132 7.54 12.88 6.79
N VAL A 133 7.64 13.43 5.57
CA VAL A 133 8.93 13.61 4.88
C VAL A 133 9.73 14.73 5.54
N ASP A 134 9.11 15.88 5.74
CA ASP A 134 9.78 17.04 6.35
C ASP A 134 10.12 16.78 7.82
N GLU A 135 9.30 16.02 8.54
CA GLU A 135 9.61 15.58 9.92
C GLU A 135 10.91 14.77 9.98
N TYR A 136 11.09 13.82 9.06
CA TYR A 136 12.32 13.06 8.95
C TYR A 136 13.53 13.98 8.68
N LEU A 137 13.40 14.91 7.73
CA LEU A 137 14.47 15.84 7.37
C LEU A 137 14.86 16.72 8.55
N VAL A 138 13.89 17.28 9.26
CA VAL A 138 14.12 18.09 10.48
C VAL A 138 14.83 17.26 11.55
N LYS A 139 14.33 16.07 11.85
CA LYS A 139 14.91 15.18 12.87
C LYS A 139 16.37 14.81 12.59
N ASN A 140 16.73 14.73 11.31
CA ASN A 140 18.09 14.37 10.89
C ASN A 140 18.96 15.60 10.53
N ASN A 141 18.48 16.83 10.79
CA ASN A 141 19.16 18.08 10.46
C ASN A 141 19.49 18.22 8.96
N ILE A 142 18.61 17.74 8.09
CA ILE A 142 18.74 17.85 6.64
C ILE A 142 17.94 19.08 6.17
N PRO A 143 18.47 19.94 5.28
CA PRO A 143 17.73 21.07 4.72
C PRO A 143 16.43 20.62 4.02
N ILE A 144 15.34 21.37 4.22
CA ILE A 144 14.04 21.07 3.58
C ILE A 144 13.99 21.75 2.20
N ASN A 145 14.03 20.94 1.16
CA ASN A 145 13.79 21.35 -0.23
C ASN A 145 13.31 20.13 -1.04
N ASP A 146 12.89 20.34 -2.29
CA ASP A 146 12.30 19.28 -3.11
C ASP A 146 13.33 18.17 -3.44
N GLU A 147 14.61 18.52 -3.58
CA GLU A 147 15.67 17.55 -3.84
C GLU A 147 15.87 16.62 -2.64
N THR A 148 16.01 17.16 -1.43
CA THR A 148 16.19 16.37 -0.20
C THR A 148 14.96 15.56 0.14
N ARG A 149 13.75 16.04 -0.17
CA ARG A 149 12.51 15.25 -0.06
C ARG A 149 12.54 14.04 -0.99
N CYS A 150 12.91 14.22 -2.26
CA CYS A 150 13.05 13.11 -3.21
C CYS A 150 14.13 12.13 -2.78
N GLN A 151 15.30 12.62 -2.35
CA GLN A 151 16.39 11.78 -1.85
C GLN A 151 15.95 10.94 -0.65
N HIS A 152 15.22 11.53 0.30
CA HIS A 152 14.68 10.76 1.43
C HIS A 152 13.65 9.71 0.96
N LEU A 153 12.69 10.07 0.10
CA LEU A 153 11.69 9.13 -0.40
C LEU A 153 12.30 7.91 -1.10
N LEU A 154 13.48 8.10 -1.73
CA LEU A 154 14.26 7.05 -2.41
C LEU A 154 15.36 6.44 -1.52
N SER A 155 15.53 6.87 -0.27
CA SER A 155 16.47 6.29 0.67
C SER A 155 15.90 5.02 1.33
N PRO A 156 16.75 4.18 1.97
CA PRO A 156 16.29 2.98 2.67
C PRO A 156 15.17 3.19 3.70
N ASP A 157 15.09 4.38 4.31
CA ASP A 157 14.06 4.78 5.27
C ASP A 157 12.85 5.45 4.60
N GLY A 158 12.83 5.56 3.28
CA GLY A 158 11.79 6.23 2.51
C GLY A 158 10.73 5.27 1.97
N ILE A 159 9.47 5.71 2.02
CA ILE A 159 8.32 4.87 1.67
C ILE A 159 8.31 4.36 0.21
N VAL A 160 8.97 5.08 -0.71
CA VAL A 160 9.10 4.66 -2.10
C VAL A 160 10.10 3.51 -2.20
N TRP A 161 11.27 3.69 -1.60
CA TRP A 161 12.29 2.64 -1.57
C TRP A 161 11.81 1.38 -0.84
N GLU A 162 11.23 1.53 0.36
CA GLU A 162 10.72 0.38 1.12
C GLU A 162 9.76 -0.47 0.31
N SER A 163 8.80 0.19 -0.37
CA SER A 163 7.81 -0.49 -1.19
C SER A 163 8.42 -1.16 -2.42
N LEU A 164 9.34 -0.46 -3.09
CA LEU A 164 10.08 -0.99 -4.25
C LEU A 164 10.94 -2.19 -3.85
N ASN A 165 11.67 -2.07 -2.73
CA ASN A 165 12.52 -3.12 -2.21
C ASN A 165 11.72 -4.35 -1.77
N ALA A 166 10.56 -4.16 -1.14
CA ALA A 166 9.67 -5.27 -0.80
C ALA A 166 9.19 -6.04 -2.05
N THR A 167 8.82 -5.31 -3.10
CA THR A 167 8.42 -5.91 -4.38
C THR A 167 9.61 -6.64 -5.05
N LYS A 168 10.78 -5.99 -5.08
CA LYS A 168 12.01 -6.56 -5.61
C LYS A 168 12.40 -7.85 -4.90
N LEU A 169 12.39 -7.87 -3.57
CA LEU A 169 12.71 -9.06 -2.77
C LEU A 169 11.78 -10.22 -3.12
N GLY A 170 10.48 -10.01 -3.19
CA GLY A 170 9.55 -11.07 -3.56
C GLY A 170 9.79 -11.64 -4.96
N VAL A 171 10.20 -10.80 -5.92
CA VAL A 171 10.57 -11.25 -7.27
C VAL A 171 11.90 -12.03 -7.25
N GLU A 172 12.92 -11.54 -6.53
CA GLU A 172 14.23 -12.18 -6.41
C GLU A 172 14.15 -13.53 -5.67
N GLU A 173 13.22 -13.67 -4.74
CA GLU A 173 12.92 -14.92 -4.04
C GLU A 173 12.11 -15.92 -4.89
N GLY A 174 11.73 -15.54 -6.10
CA GLY A 174 11.06 -16.42 -7.07
C GLY A 174 9.54 -16.47 -6.95
N HIS A 175 8.92 -15.48 -6.29
CA HIS A 175 7.47 -15.44 -6.04
C HIS A 175 6.68 -14.63 -7.08
N SER A 176 7.27 -14.31 -8.23
CA SER A 176 6.62 -13.48 -9.26
C SER A 176 5.33 -14.08 -9.83
N ASP A 177 5.17 -15.39 -9.80
CA ASP A 177 3.95 -16.10 -10.18
C ASP A 177 2.76 -15.87 -9.22
N LYS A 178 3.04 -15.36 -8.01
CA LYS A 178 2.05 -14.97 -7.01
C LYS A 178 1.62 -13.50 -7.14
N PHE A 179 2.19 -12.75 -8.07
CA PHE A 179 1.98 -11.32 -8.22
C PHE A 179 1.24 -10.99 -9.51
N LEU A 180 0.19 -10.17 -9.39
CA LEU A 180 -0.43 -9.49 -10.52
C LEU A 180 -0.04 -8.01 -10.46
N PHE A 181 0.79 -7.56 -11.40
CA PHE A 181 1.15 -6.15 -11.53
C PHE A 181 0.05 -5.38 -12.27
N VAL A 182 -0.40 -4.27 -11.68
CA VAL A 182 -1.43 -3.39 -12.26
C VAL A 182 -0.83 -2.01 -12.45
N ASP A 183 -0.56 -1.62 -13.70
CA ASP A 183 -0.06 -0.28 -14.00
C ASP A 183 -1.17 0.77 -13.84
N TYR A 184 -0.86 1.85 -13.13
CA TYR A 184 -1.81 2.93 -12.88
C TYR A 184 -2.35 3.57 -14.18
N ASN A 185 -1.50 3.74 -15.19
CA ASN A 185 -1.91 4.36 -16.45
C ASN A 185 -2.82 3.45 -17.26
N ASP A 186 -2.58 2.13 -17.23
CA ASP A 186 -3.44 1.14 -17.88
C ASP A 186 -4.78 1.03 -17.13
N LEU A 187 -4.77 0.99 -15.79
CA LEU A 187 -5.99 1.01 -14.97
C LEU A 187 -6.87 2.24 -15.28
N VAL A 188 -6.27 3.43 -15.46
CA VAL A 188 -7.04 4.64 -15.77
C VAL A 188 -7.52 4.66 -17.23
N LYS A 189 -6.78 4.04 -18.14
CA LYS A 189 -7.07 4.02 -19.58
C LYS A 189 -8.17 3.02 -19.94
N ASP A 190 -8.11 1.82 -19.37
CA ASP A 190 -9.07 0.74 -19.63
C ASP A 190 -9.38 -0.02 -18.32
N PRO A 191 -10.13 0.62 -17.41
CA PRO A 191 -10.31 0.12 -16.06
C PRO A 191 -11.07 -1.21 -16.00
N GLN A 192 -12.06 -1.44 -16.88
CA GLN A 192 -12.80 -2.69 -16.86
C GLN A 192 -11.93 -3.87 -17.30
N LYS A 193 -11.03 -3.65 -18.27
CA LYS A 193 -10.08 -4.68 -18.70
C LYS A 193 -9.15 -5.08 -17.52
N GLU A 194 -8.53 -4.11 -16.87
CA GLU A 194 -7.61 -4.35 -15.75
C GLU A 194 -8.33 -5.04 -14.56
N LEU A 195 -9.57 -4.65 -14.28
CA LEU A 195 -10.38 -5.30 -13.25
C LEU A 195 -10.74 -6.74 -13.64
N ASN A 196 -11.02 -7.02 -14.90
CA ASN A 196 -11.28 -8.40 -15.35
C ASN A 196 -10.03 -9.29 -15.18
N GLU A 197 -8.82 -8.77 -15.44
CA GLU A 197 -7.57 -9.50 -15.18
C GLU A 197 -7.38 -9.77 -13.68
N ILE A 198 -7.77 -8.83 -12.82
CA ILE A 198 -7.75 -9.02 -11.37
C ILE A 198 -8.75 -10.12 -10.96
N TYR A 199 -9.97 -10.15 -11.51
CA TYR A 199 -10.94 -11.20 -11.22
C TYR A 199 -10.43 -12.57 -11.64
N GLU A 200 -9.87 -12.68 -12.85
CA GLU A 200 -9.25 -13.92 -13.33
C GLU A 200 -8.12 -14.37 -12.37
N PHE A 201 -7.23 -13.47 -11.99
CA PHE A 201 -6.15 -13.76 -11.05
C PHE A 201 -6.66 -14.22 -9.69
N LEU A 202 -7.72 -13.58 -9.17
CA LEU A 202 -8.33 -13.97 -7.89
C LEU A 202 -9.09 -15.30 -7.98
N GLY A 203 -9.57 -15.67 -9.19
CA GLY A 203 -10.46 -16.79 -9.42
C GLY A 203 -11.92 -16.45 -9.09
N GLU A 204 -12.28 -15.19 -9.24
CA GLU A 204 -13.64 -14.67 -9.03
C GLU A 204 -14.32 -14.37 -10.37
N GLU A 205 -15.66 -14.39 -10.37
CA GLU A 205 -16.44 -14.01 -11.55
C GLU A 205 -16.30 -12.51 -11.85
N PRO A 206 -16.18 -12.12 -13.12
CA PRO A 206 -16.13 -10.72 -13.53
C PRO A 206 -17.34 -9.92 -13.02
N PHE A 207 -17.12 -8.66 -12.69
CA PHE A 207 -18.17 -7.74 -12.25
C PHE A 207 -18.11 -6.45 -13.08
N GLU A 208 -19.27 -5.94 -13.49
CA GLU A 208 -19.37 -4.68 -14.23
C GLU A 208 -19.29 -3.50 -13.28
N HIS A 209 -18.28 -2.64 -13.48
CA HIS A 209 -18.00 -1.50 -12.64
C HIS A 209 -18.53 -0.19 -13.22
N THR A 210 -18.77 0.80 -12.34
CA THR A 210 -18.99 2.18 -12.73
C THR A 210 -17.73 3.00 -12.46
N PHE A 211 -17.44 3.97 -13.35
CA PHE A 211 -16.21 4.78 -13.29
C PHE A 211 -16.50 6.26 -13.09
N GLU A 212 -17.75 6.58 -12.78
CA GLU A 212 -18.25 7.91 -12.44
C GLU A 212 -18.84 7.90 -11.01
N ASN A 213 -18.86 9.05 -10.38
CA ASN A 213 -19.35 9.23 -9.00
C ASN A 213 -18.65 8.32 -7.98
N LEU A 214 -17.35 8.11 -8.17
CA LEU A 214 -16.54 7.30 -7.26
C LEU A 214 -16.47 7.95 -5.87
N SER A 215 -16.63 7.14 -4.84
CA SER A 215 -16.52 7.55 -3.44
C SER A 215 -15.74 6.52 -2.64
N ASN A 216 -14.70 6.95 -1.93
CA ASN A 216 -14.01 6.10 -0.98
C ASN A 216 -14.80 6.05 0.33
N GLU A 217 -15.44 4.92 0.61
CA GLU A 217 -16.22 4.71 1.84
C GLU A 217 -15.32 4.42 3.06
N HIS A 218 -14.09 3.96 2.84
CA HIS A 218 -13.13 3.59 3.88
C HIS A 218 -11.99 4.62 3.95
N ARG A 219 -12.25 5.77 4.59
CA ARG A 219 -11.28 6.85 4.70
C ARG A 219 -10.26 6.58 5.80
N GLU A 220 -8.98 6.77 5.48
CA GLU A 220 -7.88 6.81 6.45
C GLU A 220 -7.76 8.24 7.03
N ASP A 221 -7.32 8.36 8.28
CA ASP A 221 -6.93 9.65 8.85
C ASP A 221 -5.50 10.01 8.40
N ASP A 222 -5.42 10.55 7.19
CA ASP A 222 -4.17 10.95 6.55
C ASP A 222 -3.43 12.03 7.34
N ILE A 223 -4.18 12.88 8.03
CA ILE A 223 -3.63 13.98 8.81
C ILE A 223 -2.83 13.45 9.99
N THR A 224 -3.41 12.55 10.75
CA THR A 224 -2.74 11.94 11.91
C THR A 224 -1.57 11.06 11.47
N THR A 225 -1.71 10.34 10.35
CA THR A 225 -0.69 9.37 9.92
C THR A 225 0.45 10.00 9.15
N TYR A 226 0.16 10.97 8.26
CA TYR A 226 1.15 11.50 7.30
C TYR A 226 1.38 13.02 7.42
N GLY A 227 0.56 13.72 8.22
CA GLY A 227 0.57 15.18 8.23
C GLY A 227 0.07 15.82 6.91
N LEU A 228 -0.65 15.05 6.09
CA LEU A 228 -1.20 15.44 4.79
C LEU A 228 -2.69 15.12 4.75
N SER A 229 -3.52 15.90 4.05
CA SER A 229 -4.97 15.71 4.06
C SER A 229 -5.51 14.76 3.00
N ASP A 230 -4.74 14.46 1.97
CA ASP A 230 -5.29 13.91 0.72
C ASP A 230 -4.50 12.71 0.19
N MET A 231 -3.81 11.96 1.07
CA MET A 231 -3.03 10.77 0.65
C MET A 231 -3.92 9.70 0.00
N HIS A 232 -5.14 9.55 0.52
CA HIS A 232 -6.09 8.51 0.12
C HIS A 232 -7.39 9.09 -0.45
N GLU A 233 -7.35 10.33 -0.97
CA GLU A 233 -8.47 10.93 -1.69
C GLU A 233 -8.67 10.23 -3.05
N VAL A 234 -9.94 9.95 -3.38
CA VAL A 234 -10.37 9.44 -4.69
C VAL A 234 -11.23 10.50 -5.36
N HIS A 235 -10.90 10.85 -6.59
CA HIS A 235 -11.73 11.77 -7.38
C HIS A 235 -13.02 11.08 -7.83
N SER A 236 -14.11 11.85 -7.95
CA SER A 236 -15.42 11.34 -8.36
C SER A 236 -15.46 10.76 -9.77
N GLU A 237 -14.50 11.13 -10.61
CA GLU A 237 -14.36 10.62 -11.97
C GLU A 237 -12.99 9.97 -12.14
N LEU A 238 -12.96 8.86 -12.88
CA LEU A 238 -11.72 8.23 -13.27
C LEU A 238 -11.03 9.07 -14.35
N LYS A 239 -9.97 9.77 -13.97
CA LYS A 239 -9.16 10.55 -14.90
C LYS A 239 -7.70 10.48 -14.51
N LYS A 240 -6.83 10.56 -15.52
CA LYS A 240 -5.40 10.69 -15.27
C LYS A 240 -5.13 12.03 -14.57
N VAL A 241 -4.72 11.94 -13.31
CA VAL A 241 -4.26 13.09 -12.52
C VAL A 241 -2.74 13.03 -12.48
N SER A 242 -2.09 13.57 -13.50
CA SER A 242 -0.63 13.73 -13.48
C SER A 242 -0.23 15.03 -14.16
N THR A 243 0.49 15.85 -13.42
CA THR A 243 1.34 16.91 -14.01
C THR A 243 2.57 16.23 -14.61
N ASP A 244 3.13 16.79 -15.67
CA ASP A 244 4.40 16.29 -16.20
C ASP A 244 5.46 16.32 -15.08
N PRO A 245 6.11 15.21 -14.75
CA PRO A 245 7.11 15.18 -13.70
C PRO A 245 8.23 16.23 -13.88
N SER A 246 8.59 16.56 -15.11
CA SER A 246 9.62 17.57 -15.42
C SER A 246 9.25 19.00 -14.99
N GLU A 247 7.95 19.28 -14.78
CA GLU A 247 7.49 20.59 -14.27
C GLU A 247 7.56 20.68 -12.73
N ILE A 248 7.69 19.55 -12.04
CA ILE A 248 7.60 19.45 -10.59
C ILE A 248 8.93 19.05 -9.94
N LEU A 249 9.62 18.09 -10.56
CA LEU A 249 10.84 17.52 -10.01
C LEU A 249 12.06 18.42 -10.28
N PRO A 250 13.02 18.48 -9.34
CA PRO A 250 14.32 19.11 -9.60
C PRO A 250 15.08 18.40 -10.74
N ASP A 251 15.84 19.16 -11.53
CA ASP A 251 16.67 18.63 -12.63
C ASP A 251 17.65 17.53 -12.18
N SER A 252 18.09 17.57 -10.91
CA SER A 252 18.98 16.56 -10.32
C SER A 252 18.31 15.21 -10.03
N ILE A 253 16.99 15.14 -10.16
CA ILE A 253 16.19 13.94 -9.89
C ILE A 253 15.68 13.28 -11.17
N ILE A 254 15.58 14.05 -12.25
CA ILE A 254 15.18 13.56 -13.58
C ILE A 254 16.38 12.94 -14.29
#